data_784ca1aeb46ca1599528054baba543f6
#
_entry.id   784ca1aeb46ca1599528054baba543f6
#
_cell.length_a   1.000
_cell.length_b   1.000
_cell.length_c   1.000
_cell.angle_alpha   90.00
_cell.angle_beta   90.00
_cell.angle_gamma   90.00
#
_symmetry.space_group_name_H-M   'P 1'
#
loop_
_entity.id
_entity.type
_entity.pdbx_description
1 polymer ?
#
loop_
_entity_poly.entity_id
_entity_poly.type
_entity_poly.pdbx_seq_one_letter_code
_entity_poly.pdbx_strand_id
1 'polypeptide(L)'
;YDSIYIMIADAQALTDNAENPEKVRQNIIEVALDYLSCGLDPEKSTLFIQSQIPELCELSFYYMNLVTVSRLQRNPTVKSEIQMRNFEASIPVGFFTYPISQAADITAFKATTVPVGEDQLPMLEQTKEIVRKFNSVYGETLVEPEILLPDNKACLRLPGTDGKAKMSKSLGNCIYLSDTEEEVRRKIMSMYTDPAHLQVSDPGHLEGNTVFTYLDAFCKDEQFAEYLPEYANLDELKEHYQRGGLGDVKVKKFLNNVLQEDLAPIRARRKEWEKDIPAVYEILHNGSIEAEKAAAQTLADVKNSMKINYFEDHALITEQAERFKAE
;
A
#
# COMPACT_ATOMS: atom_id res chain seq x y z
N TYR A 1 -6.45 12.63 12.68
CA TYR A 1 -5.02 12.88 12.43
C TYR A 1 -4.82 14.32 11.99
N ASP A 2 -3.73 14.95 12.42
CA ASP A 2 -3.45 16.35 12.10
C ASP A 2 -2.93 16.53 10.66
N SER A 3 -2.23 15.53 10.15
CA SER A 3 -1.72 15.50 8.78
C SER A 3 -1.83 14.09 8.20
N ILE A 4 -2.18 14.01 6.92
CA ILE A 4 -2.29 12.76 6.17
C ILE A 4 -1.43 12.88 4.91
N TYR A 5 -0.45 12.00 4.77
CA TYR A 5 0.46 11.94 3.62
C TYR A 5 0.17 10.69 2.80
N ILE A 6 -0.15 10.86 1.53
CA ILE A 6 -0.48 9.76 0.60
C ILE A 6 0.49 9.82 -0.58
N MET A 7 1.38 8.85 -0.64
CA MET A 7 2.48 8.80 -1.60
C MET A 7 2.17 7.92 -2.80
N ILE A 8 2.53 8.38 -3.98
CA ILE A 8 2.65 7.54 -5.17
C ILE A 8 4.13 7.16 -5.33
N ALA A 9 4.44 5.89 -5.08
CA ALA A 9 5.78 5.36 -4.95
C ALA A 9 6.40 5.00 -6.32
N ASP A 10 6.65 5.99 -7.16
CA ASP A 10 7.21 5.81 -8.50
C ASP A 10 8.68 5.37 -8.49
N ALA A 11 9.50 5.97 -7.64
CA ALA A 11 10.90 5.57 -7.49
C ALA A 11 11.02 4.13 -6.98
N GLN A 12 10.18 3.73 -6.03
CA GLN A 12 10.12 2.35 -5.55
C GLN A 12 9.65 1.39 -6.66
N ALA A 13 8.69 1.80 -7.49
CA ALA A 13 8.20 0.99 -8.60
C ALA A 13 9.29 0.67 -9.65
N LEU A 14 10.34 1.48 -9.76
CA LEU A 14 11.47 1.24 -10.64
C LEU A 14 12.31 0.02 -10.21
N THR A 15 12.28 -0.41 -8.96
CA THR A 15 12.98 -1.63 -8.52
C THR A 15 12.52 -2.88 -9.27
N ASP A 16 11.27 -2.86 -9.76
CA ASP A 16 10.64 -3.94 -10.52
C ASP A 16 10.44 -3.62 -12.00
N ASN A 17 10.55 -2.36 -12.38
CA ASN A 17 10.19 -1.87 -13.72
C ASN A 17 11.28 -0.96 -14.28
N ALA A 18 12.55 -1.16 -13.92
CA ALA A 18 13.68 -0.35 -14.39
C ALA A 18 13.78 -0.30 -15.93
N GLU A 19 13.43 -1.38 -16.62
CA GLU A 19 13.47 -1.48 -18.08
C GLU A 19 12.22 -0.89 -18.76
N ASN A 20 11.20 -0.49 -18.01
CA ASN A 20 9.95 0.03 -18.57
C ASN A 20 9.48 1.31 -17.84
N PRO A 21 10.22 2.43 -17.98
CA PRO A 21 9.90 3.68 -17.31
C PRO A 21 8.57 4.31 -17.77
N GLU A 22 8.15 4.09 -19.00
CA GLU A 22 6.86 4.60 -19.49
C GLU A 22 5.67 3.96 -18.78
N LYS A 23 5.78 2.70 -18.41
CA LYS A 23 4.76 2.03 -17.58
C LYS A 23 4.64 2.69 -16.21
N VAL A 24 5.76 3.02 -15.57
CA VAL A 24 5.77 3.71 -14.28
C VAL A 24 5.14 5.11 -14.44
N ARG A 25 5.57 5.84 -15.46
CA ARG A 25 5.06 7.18 -15.79
C ARG A 25 3.54 7.20 -15.98
N GLN A 26 3.00 6.27 -16.77
CA GLN A 26 1.56 6.16 -16.99
C GLN A 26 0.80 5.80 -15.71
N ASN A 27 1.38 4.96 -14.86
CA ASN A 27 0.73 4.55 -13.62
C ASN A 27 0.60 5.69 -12.57
N ILE A 28 1.37 6.76 -12.67
CA ILE A 28 1.24 7.91 -11.75
C ILE A 28 -0.18 8.49 -11.83
N ILE A 29 -0.63 8.82 -13.04
CA ILE A 29 -1.95 9.43 -13.22
C ILE A 29 -3.08 8.42 -12.92
N GLU A 30 -2.91 7.14 -13.27
CA GLU A 30 -3.88 6.10 -12.98
C GLU A 30 -4.10 5.94 -11.47
N VAL A 31 -3.01 5.91 -10.68
CA VAL A 31 -3.08 5.80 -9.22
C VAL A 31 -3.67 7.08 -8.59
N ALA A 32 -3.29 8.25 -9.09
CA ALA A 32 -3.85 9.52 -8.60
C ALA A 32 -5.37 9.58 -8.81
N LEU A 33 -5.83 9.19 -10.01
CA LEU A 33 -7.26 9.11 -10.33
C LEU A 33 -7.98 8.11 -9.42
N ASP A 34 -7.38 6.95 -9.13
CA ASP A 34 -7.96 5.96 -8.22
C ASP A 34 -8.07 6.51 -6.79
N TYR A 35 -7.03 7.18 -6.28
CA TYR A 35 -7.04 7.80 -4.95
C TYR A 35 -8.16 8.84 -4.82
N LEU A 36 -8.23 9.78 -5.73
CA LEU A 36 -9.26 10.82 -5.74
C LEU A 36 -10.66 10.23 -5.91
N SER A 37 -10.79 9.20 -6.74
CA SER A 37 -12.06 8.51 -7.00
C SER A 37 -12.56 7.72 -5.79
N CYS A 38 -11.66 7.17 -4.98
CA CYS A 38 -12.00 6.54 -3.70
C CYS A 38 -12.43 7.56 -2.64
N GLY A 39 -12.28 8.84 -2.89
CA GLY A 39 -12.74 9.91 -2.00
C GLY A 39 -11.64 10.49 -1.11
N LEU A 40 -10.36 10.26 -1.43
CA LEU A 40 -9.29 11.02 -0.79
C LEU A 40 -9.42 12.49 -1.18
N ASP A 41 -9.60 13.32 -0.16
CA ASP A 41 -9.82 14.75 -0.28
C ASP A 41 -8.47 15.48 -0.29
N PRO A 42 -8.07 16.12 -1.40
CA PRO A 42 -6.78 16.80 -1.49
C PRO A 42 -6.67 18.05 -0.59
N GLU A 43 -7.80 18.54 -0.04
CA GLU A 43 -7.78 19.62 0.96
C GLU A 43 -7.43 19.11 2.36
N LYS A 44 -7.60 17.79 2.61
CA LYS A 44 -7.34 17.13 3.90
C LYS A 44 -6.14 16.21 3.87
N SER A 45 -5.68 15.82 2.69
CA SER A 45 -4.61 14.86 2.48
C SER A 45 -3.58 15.40 1.51
N THR A 46 -2.32 15.27 1.84
CA THR A 46 -1.20 15.64 0.97
C THR A 46 -0.90 14.47 0.03
N LEU A 47 -1.37 14.56 -1.23
CA LEU A 47 -1.08 13.57 -2.26
C LEU A 47 0.19 14.00 -3.00
N PHE A 48 1.20 13.14 -3.05
CA PHE A 48 2.49 13.50 -3.63
C PHE A 48 3.18 12.33 -4.35
N ILE A 49 4.21 12.65 -5.14
CA ILE A 49 5.01 11.69 -5.90
C ILE A 49 6.35 11.50 -5.19
N GLN A 50 6.74 10.27 -4.91
CA GLN A 50 7.95 9.91 -4.15
C GLN A 50 9.22 10.53 -4.74
N SER A 51 9.41 10.43 -6.06
CA SER A 51 10.60 10.94 -6.74
C SER A 51 10.75 12.46 -6.70
N GLN A 52 9.72 13.19 -6.28
CA GLN A 52 9.77 14.64 -6.10
C GLN A 52 10.32 15.06 -4.74
N ILE A 53 10.65 14.10 -3.86
CA ILE A 53 11.16 14.32 -2.50
C ILE A 53 12.57 13.73 -2.39
N PRO A 54 13.60 14.48 -2.80
CA PRO A 54 14.99 13.99 -2.80
C PRO A 54 15.53 13.62 -1.41
N GLU A 55 14.98 14.20 -0.34
CA GLU A 55 15.31 13.92 1.04
C GLU A 55 15.14 12.43 1.40
N LEU A 56 14.19 11.73 0.77
CA LEU A 56 13.96 10.30 0.99
C LEU A 56 15.18 9.46 0.58
N CYS A 57 15.86 9.87 -0.50
CA CYS A 57 17.08 9.19 -0.95
C CYS A 57 18.23 9.44 0.05
N GLU A 58 18.38 10.65 0.55
CA GLU A 58 19.44 11.00 1.51
C GLU A 58 19.21 10.29 2.85
N LEU A 59 17.99 10.29 3.38
CA LEU A 59 17.61 9.53 4.57
C LEU A 59 17.88 8.03 4.40
N SER A 60 17.51 7.45 3.26
CA SER A 60 17.78 6.05 2.96
C SER A 60 19.26 5.71 3.02
N PHE A 61 20.10 6.59 2.49
CA PHE A 61 21.57 6.42 2.56
C PHE A 61 22.07 6.40 4.00
N TYR A 62 21.58 7.31 4.85
CA TYR A 62 21.97 7.31 6.26
C TYR A 62 21.51 6.05 6.99
N TYR A 63 20.28 5.58 6.72
CA TYR A 63 19.73 4.37 7.34
C TYR A 63 20.44 3.08 6.90
N MET A 64 21.03 3.05 5.69
CA MET A 64 21.86 1.93 5.23
C MET A 64 23.04 1.65 6.17
N ASN A 65 23.55 2.65 6.90
CA ASN A 65 24.60 2.48 7.88
C ASN A 65 24.14 1.82 9.20
N LEU A 66 22.84 1.71 9.40
CA LEU A 66 22.24 1.17 10.63
C LEU A 66 21.72 -0.26 10.46
N VAL A 67 21.67 -0.76 9.22
CA VAL A 67 21.10 -2.08 8.88
C VAL A 67 22.17 -2.95 8.24
N THR A 68 22.26 -4.21 8.69
CA THR A 68 23.21 -5.16 8.09
C THR A 68 22.58 -5.94 6.93
N VAL A 69 23.41 -6.37 5.97
CA VAL A 69 22.99 -7.27 4.89
C VAL A 69 22.28 -8.51 5.44
N SER A 70 22.84 -9.13 6.49
CA SER A 70 22.23 -10.30 7.13
C SER A 70 20.85 -10.03 7.71
N ARG A 71 20.58 -8.79 8.16
CA ARG A 71 19.24 -8.42 8.66
C ARG A 71 18.24 -8.33 7.51
N LEU A 72 18.60 -7.72 6.39
CA LEU A 72 17.76 -7.66 5.19
C LEU A 72 17.44 -9.05 4.64
N GLN A 73 18.45 -9.94 4.57
CA GLN A 73 18.25 -11.32 4.11
C GLN A 73 17.28 -12.12 4.99
N ARG A 74 17.15 -11.78 6.27
CA ARG A 74 16.21 -12.42 7.19
C ARG A 74 14.81 -11.82 7.19
N ASN A 75 14.60 -10.70 6.48
CA ASN A 75 13.26 -10.14 6.37
C ASN A 75 12.35 -11.10 5.58
N PRO A 76 11.23 -11.58 6.17
CA PRO A 76 10.40 -12.62 5.55
C PRO A 76 9.83 -12.22 4.20
N THR A 77 9.43 -10.95 4.04
CA THR A 77 8.87 -10.44 2.78
C THR A 77 9.95 -10.41 1.69
N VAL A 78 11.11 -9.84 1.98
CA VAL A 78 12.25 -9.82 1.04
C VAL A 78 12.62 -11.24 0.60
N LYS A 79 12.70 -12.17 1.57
CA LYS A 79 13.04 -13.57 1.30
C LYS A 79 12.03 -14.23 0.35
N SER A 80 10.74 -14.08 0.62
CA SER A 80 9.68 -14.67 -0.22
C SER A 80 9.65 -14.07 -1.62
N GLU A 81 9.86 -12.76 -1.74
CA GLU A 81 9.88 -12.07 -3.03
C GLU A 81 11.10 -12.44 -3.89
N ILE A 82 12.29 -12.60 -3.29
CA ILE A 82 13.48 -13.11 -3.97
C ILE A 82 13.19 -14.48 -4.60
N GLN A 83 12.54 -15.37 -3.85
CA GLN A 83 12.17 -16.71 -4.35
C GLN A 83 11.15 -16.64 -5.48
N MET A 84 10.08 -15.85 -5.32
CA MET A 84 9.03 -15.71 -6.33
C MET A 84 9.53 -15.11 -7.65
N ARG A 85 10.56 -14.25 -7.59
CA ARG A 85 11.12 -13.56 -8.76
C ARG A 85 12.32 -14.26 -9.38
N ASN A 86 12.75 -15.38 -8.82
CA ASN A 86 13.96 -16.11 -9.25
C ASN A 86 15.24 -15.24 -9.26
N PHE A 87 15.37 -14.32 -8.31
CA PHE A 87 16.53 -13.45 -8.18
C PHE A 87 17.73 -14.11 -7.46
N GLU A 88 17.67 -15.40 -7.12
CA GLU A 88 18.64 -16.08 -6.25
C GLU A 88 20.10 -15.91 -6.69
N ALA A 89 20.37 -15.83 -7.99
CA ALA A 89 21.72 -15.66 -8.53
C ALA A 89 22.14 -14.19 -8.74
N SER A 90 21.19 -13.25 -8.81
CA SER A 90 21.47 -11.85 -9.14
C SER A 90 20.38 -10.93 -8.60
N ILE A 91 20.51 -10.52 -7.35
CA ILE A 91 19.54 -9.63 -6.69
C ILE A 91 19.92 -8.18 -7.00
N PRO A 92 19.06 -7.39 -7.64
CA PRO A 92 19.28 -5.95 -7.81
C PRO A 92 19.42 -5.25 -6.45
N VAL A 93 20.40 -4.37 -6.28
CA VAL A 93 20.65 -3.69 -5.00
C VAL A 93 19.45 -2.87 -4.56
N GLY A 94 18.81 -2.13 -5.48
CA GLY A 94 17.61 -1.35 -5.16
C GLY A 94 16.46 -2.21 -4.65
N PHE A 95 16.26 -3.38 -5.28
CA PHE A 95 15.29 -4.37 -4.78
C PHE A 95 15.67 -4.90 -3.39
N PHE A 96 16.94 -5.19 -3.15
CA PHE A 96 17.39 -5.73 -1.87
C PHE A 96 17.28 -4.74 -0.71
N THR A 97 17.45 -3.44 -1.00
CA THR A 97 17.50 -2.36 0.00
C THR A 97 16.16 -1.62 0.17
N TYR A 98 15.11 -1.96 -0.59
CA TYR A 98 13.82 -1.24 -0.51
C TYR A 98 13.21 -1.16 0.91
N PRO A 99 13.42 -2.13 1.84
CA PRO A 99 12.90 -1.97 3.20
C PRO A 99 13.51 -0.77 3.94
N ILE A 100 14.71 -0.36 3.56
CA ILE A 100 15.37 0.81 4.12
C ILE A 100 14.79 2.09 3.51
N SER A 101 14.55 2.12 2.19
CA SER A 101 13.89 3.26 1.56
C SER A 101 12.45 3.43 2.04
N GLN A 102 11.72 2.34 2.27
CA GLN A 102 10.39 2.40 2.86
C GLN A 102 10.41 2.97 4.30
N ALA A 103 11.44 2.68 5.07
CA ALA A 103 11.62 3.31 6.38
C ALA A 103 11.83 4.83 6.26
N ALA A 104 12.56 5.29 5.24
CA ALA A 104 12.69 6.72 4.95
C ALA A 104 11.36 7.35 4.54
N ASP A 105 10.58 6.68 3.68
CA ASP A 105 9.24 7.12 3.27
C ASP A 105 8.29 7.37 4.45
N ILE A 106 8.42 6.59 5.52
CA ILE A 106 7.61 6.69 6.73
C ILE A 106 8.15 7.77 7.68
N THR A 107 9.44 7.71 7.96
CA THR A 107 10.06 8.56 9.00
C THR A 107 10.29 9.99 8.57
N ALA A 108 10.41 10.27 7.26
CA ALA A 108 10.56 11.62 6.72
C ALA A 108 9.40 12.54 7.14
N PHE A 109 8.22 11.99 7.31
CA PHE A 109 7.01 12.71 7.72
C PHE A 109 6.72 12.58 9.22
N LYS A 110 7.63 11.99 10.02
CA LYS A 110 7.42 11.69 11.44
C LYS A 110 6.08 10.99 11.69
N ALA A 111 5.74 10.05 10.80
CA ALA A 111 4.47 9.35 10.84
C ALA A 111 4.29 8.64 12.19
N THR A 112 3.19 8.94 12.87
CA THR A 112 2.81 8.30 14.14
C THR A 112 2.02 7.02 13.91
N THR A 113 1.30 6.93 12.78
CA THR A 113 0.43 5.80 12.46
C THR A 113 0.53 5.47 10.98
N VAL A 114 0.71 4.20 10.65
CA VAL A 114 0.78 3.71 9.26
C VAL A 114 -0.26 2.60 9.07
N PRO A 115 -1.32 2.84 8.28
CA PRO A 115 -2.29 1.81 7.93
C PRO A 115 -1.67 0.87 6.90
N VAL A 116 -1.71 -0.43 7.17
CA VAL A 116 -1.07 -1.45 6.32
C VAL A 116 -1.86 -2.76 6.29
N GLY A 117 -1.65 -3.56 5.25
CA GLY A 117 -2.02 -4.96 5.23
C GLY A 117 -1.01 -5.84 5.99
N GLU A 118 -1.39 -7.08 6.26
CA GLU A 118 -0.57 -8.04 7.03
C GLU A 118 0.81 -8.31 6.39
N ASP A 119 0.90 -8.27 5.06
CA ASP A 119 2.13 -8.48 4.30
C ASP A 119 3.19 -7.38 4.53
N GLN A 120 2.80 -6.22 5.06
CA GLN A 120 3.69 -5.10 5.37
C GLN A 120 4.22 -5.10 6.82
N LEU A 121 3.74 -6.00 7.68
CA LEU A 121 4.21 -6.08 9.07
C LEU A 121 5.73 -6.19 9.19
N PRO A 122 6.43 -7.06 8.43
CA PRO A 122 7.89 -7.17 8.50
C PRO A 122 8.62 -5.88 8.09
N MET A 123 8.01 -5.05 7.22
CA MET A 123 8.58 -3.76 6.81
C MET A 123 8.45 -2.72 7.92
N LEU A 124 7.29 -2.65 8.57
CA LEU A 124 7.07 -1.74 9.68
C LEU A 124 7.95 -2.11 10.90
N GLU A 125 8.12 -3.39 11.19
CA GLU A 125 9.06 -3.84 12.22
C GLU A 125 10.52 -3.45 11.88
N GLN A 126 10.92 -3.58 10.61
CA GLN A 126 12.22 -3.10 10.14
C GLN A 126 12.37 -1.59 10.32
N THR A 127 11.31 -0.82 10.05
CA THR A 127 11.29 0.64 10.25
C THR A 127 11.48 0.98 11.74
N LYS A 128 10.76 0.32 12.63
CA LYS A 128 10.90 0.51 14.09
C LYS A 128 12.31 0.19 14.57
N GLU A 129 12.93 -0.89 14.06
CA GLU A 129 14.31 -1.23 14.38
C GLU A 129 15.29 -0.11 13.95
N ILE A 130 15.09 0.48 12.76
CA ILE A 130 15.91 1.59 12.26
C ILE A 130 15.75 2.81 13.16
N VAL A 131 14.51 3.18 13.51
CA VAL A 131 14.21 4.32 14.40
C VAL A 131 14.87 4.13 15.75
N ARG A 132 14.68 2.98 16.39
CA ARG A 132 15.29 2.67 17.70
C ARG A 132 16.82 2.72 17.64
N LYS A 133 17.39 2.15 16.57
CA LYS A 133 18.84 2.17 16.38
C LYS A 133 19.38 3.57 16.18
N PHE A 134 18.69 4.37 15.34
CA PHE A 134 19.05 5.76 15.09
C PHE A 134 19.02 6.57 16.38
N ASN A 135 17.89 6.54 17.10
CA ASN A 135 17.70 7.29 18.34
C ASN A 135 18.69 6.86 19.44
N SER A 136 19.03 5.57 19.51
CA SER A 136 20.04 5.05 20.45
C SER A 136 21.45 5.55 20.16
N VAL A 137 21.80 5.80 18.90
CA VAL A 137 23.16 6.23 18.49
C VAL A 137 23.31 7.73 18.49
N TYR A 138 22.28 8.45 17.96
CA TYR A 138 22.36 9.88 17.65
C TYR A 138 21.47 10.75 18.54
N GLY A 139 20.64 10.17 19.40
CA GLY A 139 19.67 10.87 20.24
C GLY A 139 18.26 10.85 19.65
N GLU A 140 17.27 11.12 20.51
CA GLU A 140 15.84 11.12 20.16
C GLU A 140 15.52 12.13 19.04
N THR A 141 15.25 11.63 17.86
CA THR A 141 15.05 12.43 16.64
C THR A 141 13.90 11.92 15.78
N LEU A 142 13.88 10.61 15.54
CA LEU A 142 12.88 9.95 14.72
C LEU A 142 11.71 9.42 15.56
N VAL A 143 10.51 9.40 14.98
CA VAL A 143 9.30 8.91 15.61
C VAL A 143 9.09 7.44 15.21
N GLU A 144 8.84 6.58 16.21
CA GLU A 144 8.48 5.18 15.95
C GLU A 144 7.00 5.09 15.56
N PRO A 145 6.65 4.56 14.38
CA PRO A 145 5.28 4.50 13.93
C PRO A 145 4.50 3.36 14.60
N GLU A 146 3.21 3.58 14.85
CA GLU A 146 2.26 2.54 15.18
C GLU A 146 1.67 1.91 13.92
N ILE A 147 1.39 0.61 13.99
CA ILE A 147 0.82 -0.16 12.90
C ILE A 147 -0.70 -0.18 13.06
N LEU A 148 -1.42 0.23 12.02
CA LEU A 148 -2.87 0.14 11.99
C LEU A 148 -3.30 -0.92 10.96
N LEU A 149 -3.88 -2.02 11.46
CA LEU A 149 -4.44 -3.07 10.61
C LEU A 149 -5.95 -2.85 10.39
N PRO A 150 -6.52 -3.33 9.29
CA PRO A 150 -7.97 -3.34 9.09
C PRO A 150 -8.69 -4.13 10.19
N ASP A 151 -9.81 -3.61 10.68
CA ASP A 151 -10.66 -4.29 11.68
C ASP A 151 -11.28 -5.57 11.10
N ASN A 152 -11.68 -5.53 9.82
CA ASN A 152 -12.21 -6.70 9.11
C ASN A 152 -11.06 -7.61 8.64
N LYS A 153 -10.96 -8.80 9.22
CA LYS A 153 -9.93 -9.79 8.89
C LYS A 153 -9.94 -10.24 7.44
N ALA A 154 -11.10 -10.25 6.77
CA ALA A 154 -11.21 -10.57 5.34
C ALA A 154 -10.48 -9.54 4.46
N CYS A 155 -10.35 -8.29 4.94
CA CYS A 155 -9.62 -7.22 4.25
C CYS A 155 -8.10 -7.28 4.46
N LEU A 156 -7.57 -8.10 5.37
CA LEU A 156 -6.13 -8.24 5.61
C LEU A 156 -5.40 -8.72 4.35
N ARG A 157 -6.02 -9.65 3.59
CA ARG A 157 -5.45 -10.18 2.36
C ARG A 157 -6.54 -10.76 1.46
N LEU A 158 -6.92 -10.05 0.41
CA LEU A 158 -7.84 -10.56 -0.60
C LEU A 158 -7.12 -11.50 -1.58
N PRO A 159 -7.71 -12.69 -1.86
CA PRO A 159 -7.22 -13.58 -2.92
C PRO A 159 -7.51 -12.97 -4.30
N GLY A 160 -6.77 -13.38 -5.31
CA GLY A 160 -7.12 -13.11 -6.70
C GLY A 160 -8.42 -13.84 -7.10
N THR A 161 -9.02 -13.40 -8.19
CA THR A 161 -10.26 -14.02 -8.72
C THR A 161 -10.11 -15.48 -9.07
N ASP A 162 -8.88 -15.96 -9.26
CA ASP A 162 -8.53 -17.36 -9.51
C ASP A 162 -8.49 -18.25 -8.26
N GLY A 163 -8.59 -17.66 -7.06
CA GLY A 163 -8.56 -18.37 -5.78
C GLY A 163 -7.22 -19.05 -5.42
N LYS A 164 -6.19 -18.90 -6.25
CA LYS A 164 -4.92 -19.64 -6.12
C LYS A 164 -3.79 -18.79 -5.54
N ALA A 165 -3.80 -17.51 -5.82
CA ALA A 165 -2.73 -16.60 -5.46
C ALA A 165 -3.26 -15.29 -4.90
N LYS A 166 -2.38 -14.49 -4.28
CA LYS A 166 -2.65 -13.10 -3.93
C LYS A 166 -3.10 -12.34 -5.19
N MET A 167 -4.04 -11.43 -5.03
CA MET A 167 -4.43 -10.49 -6.08
C MET A 167 -3.20 -9.74 -6.60
N SER A 168 -2.97 -9.80 -7.91
CA SER A 168 -1.81 -9.16 -8.56
C SER A 168 -2.12 -8.72 -9.98
N LYS A 169 -1.71 -7.50 -10.32
CA LYS A 169 -1.82 -6.99 -11.71
C LYS A 169 -1.09 -7.88 -12.71
N SER A 170 0.09 -8.38 -12.34
CA SER A 170 0.90 -9.23 -13.22
C SER A 170 0.29 -10.59 -13.51
N LEU A 171 -0.57 -11.10 -12.63
CA LEU A 171 -1.29 -12.36 -12.82
C LEU A 171 -2.64 -12.17 -13.52
N GLY A 172 -3.11 -10.94 -13.72
CA GLY A 172 -4.39 -10.66 -14.35
C GLY A 172 -5.61 -11.12 -13.56
N ASN A 173 -5.44 -11.40 -12.27
CA ASN A 173 -6.47 -11.93 -11.36
C ASN A 173 -7.08 -10.85 -10.44
N CYS A 174 -7.05 -9.58 -10.89
CA CYS A 174 -7.56 -8.43 -10.14
C CYS A 174 -8.89 -7.93 -10.70
N ILE A 175 -9.74 -7.40 -9.80
CA ILE A 175 -10.78 -6.43 -10.15
C ILE A 175 -10.18 -5.05 -9.94
N TYR A 176 -10.17 -4.22 -11.00
CA TYR A 176 -9.65 -2.85 -10.93
C TYR A 176 -10.77 -1.87 -10.58
N LEU A 177 -10.42 -0.77 -9.90
CA LEU A 177 -11.36 0.32 -9.63
C LEU A 177 -11.85 0.99 -10.92
N SER A 178 -11.03 0.94 -11.97
CA SER A 178 -11.33 1.45 -13.30
C SER A 178 -12.10 0.46 -14.20
N ASP A 179 -12.32 -0.79 -13.77
CA ASP A 179 -13.07 -1.77 -14.55
C ASP A 179 -14.50 -1.27 -14.83
N THR A 180 -14.96 -1.48 -16.03
CA THR A 180 -16.36 -1.25 -16.39
C THR A 180 -17.28 -2.22 -15.65
N GLU A 181 -18.56 -1.90 -15.57
CA GLU A 181 -19.58 -2.76 -14.97
C GLU A 181 -19.57 -4.16 -15.58
N GLU A 182 -19.43 -4.28 -16.90
CA GLU A 182 -19.38 -5.55 -17.61
C GLU A 182 -18.08 -6.33 -17.34
N GLU A 183 -16.94 -5.65 -17.21
CA GLU A 183 -15.67 -6.30 -16.85
C GLU A 183 -15.70 -6.84 -15.43
N VAL A 184 -16.22 -6.08 -14.46
CA VAL A 184 -16.42 -6.55 -13.07
C VAL A 184 -17.31 -7.79 -13.07
N ARG A 185 -18.46 -7.72 -13.75
CA ARG A 185 -19.39 -8.84 -13.86
C ARG A 185 -18.71 -10.08 -14.45
N ARG A 186 -17.99 -9.94 -15.55
CA ARG A 186 -17.27 -11.04 -16.20
C ARG A 186 -16.24 -11.67 -15.25
N LYS A 187 -15.46 -10.85 -14.55
CA LYS A 187 -14.45 -11.30 -13.58
C LYS A 187 -15.11 -12.06 -12.42
N ILE A 188 -16.20 -11.57 -11.86
CA ILE A 188 -16.94 -12.23 -10.78
C ILE A 188 -17.53 -13.56 -11.26
N MET A 189 -18.15 -13.59 -12.42
CA MET A 189 -18.74 -14.83 -12.95
C MET A 189 -17.68 -15.91 -13.23
N SER A 190 -16.43 -15.53 -13.50
CA SER A 190 -15.30 -16.45 -13.67
C SER A 190 -14.54 -16.75 -12.37
N MET A 191 -14.92 -16.17 -11.22
CA MET A 191 -14.25 -16.44 -9.94
C MET A 191 -14.25 -17.92 -9.60
N TYR A 192 -13.13 -18.33 -8.97
CA TYR A 192 -13.01 -19.66 -8.38
C TYR A 192 -14.00 -19.85 -7.23
N THR A 193 -14.64 -20.99 -7.21
CA THR A 193 -15.56 -21.45 -6.17
C THR A 193 -15.11 -22.82 -5.63
N ASP A 194 -16.01 -23.59 -5.07
CA ASP A 194 -15.73 -24.93 -4.58
C ASP A 194 -15.73 -25.95 -5.73
N PRO A 195 -14.61 -26.64 -6.01
CA PRO A 195 -14.54 -27.65 -7.07
C PRO A 195 -15.35 -28.90 -6.77
N ALA A 196 -15.76 -29.13 -5.52
CA ALA A 196 -16.61 -30.25 -5.13
C ALA A 196 -18.12 -29.96 -5.30
N HIS A 197 -18.50 -28.67 -5.44
CA HIS A 197 -19.88 -28.22 -5.62
C HIS A 197 -20.28 -28.26 -7.11
N LEU A 198 -20.49 -29.46 -7.63
CA LEU A 198 -20.78 -29.67 -9.06
C LEU A 198 -22.26 -29.48 -9.40
N GLN A 199 -23.16 -29.81 -8.47
CA GLN A 199 -24.60 -29.65 -8.62
C GLN A 199 -25.14 -28.73 -7.51
N VAL A 200 -26.24 -28.07 -7.79
CA VAL A 200 -26.90 -27.18 -6.82
C VAL A 200 -27.28 -27.91 -5.52
N SER A 201 -27.58 -29.21 -5.60
CA SER A 201 -27.91 -30.02 -4.44
C SER A 201 -26.74 -30.41 -3.56
N ASP A 202 -25.50 -30.26 -4.08
CA ASP A 202 -24.31 -30.67 -3.34
C ASP A 202 -24.05 -29.72 -2.19
N PRO A 203 -23.58 -30.19 -1.03
CA PRO A 203 -23.06 -29.35 0.03
C PRO A 203 -21.84 -28.58 -0.48
N GLY A 204 -21.80 -27.27 -0.22
CA GLY A 204 -20.68 -26.43 -0.62
C GLY A 204 -19.71 -26.17 0.54
N HIS A 205 -18.43 -25.83 0.21
CA HIS A 205 -17.41 -25.47 1.16
C HIS A 205 -17.08 -23.98 1.05
N LEU A 206 -16.90 -23.33 2.19
CA LEU A 206 -16.56 -21.91 2.28
C LEU A 206 -15.05 -21.68 2.26
N GLU A 207 -14.27 -22.62 2.80
CA GLU A 207 -12.82 -22.54 2.86
C GLU A 207 -12.22 -22.53 1.44
N GLY A 208 -11.42 -21.50 1.15
CA GLY A 208 -10.85 -21.31 -0.19
C GLY A 208 -11.84 -20.83 -1.27
N ASN A 209 -13.11 -20.63 -0.93
CA ASN A 209 -14.10 -20.11 -1.86
C ASN A 209 -13.97 -18.57 -1.98
N THR A 210 -13.40 -18.13 -3.10
CA THR A 210 -13.11 -16.73 -3.36
C THR A 210 -14.34 -15.82 -3.28
N VAL A 211 -15.50 -16.32 -3.74
CA VAL A 211 -16.74 -15.54 -3.77
C VAL A 211 -17.19 -15.19 -2.34
N PHE A 212 -17.15 -16.16 -1.42
CA PHE A 212 -17.49 -15.90 -0.01
C PHE A 212 -16.44 -15.04 0.70
N THR A 213 -15.15 -15.18 0.36
CA THR A 213 -14.11 -14.29 0.89
C THR A 213 -14.38 -12.81 0.52
N TYR A 214 -14.81 -12.56 -0.71
CA TYR A 214 -15.18 -11.21 -1.13
C TYR A 214 -16.49 -10.73 -0.48
N LEU A 215 -17.46 -11.60 -0.29
CA LEU A 215 -18.68 -11.25 0.47
C LEU A 215 -18.35 -10.91 1.93
N ASP A 216 -17.44 -11.66 2.58
CA ASP A 216 -16.97 -11.34 3.94
C ASP A 216 -16.30 -9.97 4.04
N ALA A 217 -15.65 -9.55 2.95
CA ALA A 217 -14.95 -8.26 2.92
C ALA A 217 -15.89 -7.08 2.63
N PHE A 218 -16.88 -7.24 1.76
CA PHE A 218 -17.62 -6.12 1.18
C PHE A 218 -19.13 -6.13 1.45
N CYS A 219 -19.72 -7.29 1.76
CA CYS A 219 -21.17 -7.39 1.94
C CYS A 219 -21.65 -6.71 3.23
N LYS A 220 -22.77 -6.02 3.12
CA LYS A 220 -23.49 -5.39 4.24
C LYS A 220 -24.88 -6.04 4.36
N ASP A 221 -25.40 -6.16 5.58
CA ASP A 221 -26.69 -6.81 5.81
C ASP A 221 -27.86 -6.11 5.09
N GLU A 222 -27.79 -4.79 4.94
CA GLU A 222 -28.81 -4.01 4.24
C GLU A 222 -28.97 -4.42 2.77
N GLN A 223 -27.93 -4.92 2.14
CA GLN A 223 -27.93 -5.35 0.73
C GLN A 223 -28.73 -6.60 0.47
N PHE A 224 -28.98 -7.41 1.52
CA PHE A 224 -29.86 -8.59 1.39
C PHE A 224 -31.29 -8.19 1.09
N ALA A 225 -31.82 -7.18 1.76
CA ALA A 225 -33.20 -6.73 1.54
C ALA A 225 -33.46 -6.32 0.08
N GLU A 226 -32.44 -5.79 -0.60
CA GLU A 226 -32.57 -5.32 -1.99
C GLU A 226 -32.28 -6.43 -3.02
N TYR A 227 -31.19 -7.19 -2.81
CA TYR A 227 -30.67 -8.08 -3.87
C TYR A 227 -30.93 -9.56 -3.62
N LEU A 228 -31.20 -9.97 -2.37
CA LEU A 228 -31.37 -11.37 -2.01
C LEU A 228 -32.31 -11.54 -0.77
N PRO A 229 -33.58 -11.06 -0.88
CA PRO A 229 -34.49 -10.89 0.28
C PRO A 229 -34.93 -12.18 0.97
N GLU A 230 -34.59 -13.36 0.43
CA GLU A 230 -34.82 -14.64 1.08
C GLU A 230 -33.84 -14.97 2.22
N TYR A 231 -32.79 -14.13 2.44
CA TYR A 231 -31.84 -14.26 3.53
C TYR A 231 -31.77 -12.95 4.32
N ALA A 232 -31.61 -13.03 5.62
CA ALA A 232 -31.48 -11.86 6.48
C ALA A 232 -30.05 -11.31 6.50
N ASN A 233 -29.04 -12.17 6.31
CA ASN A 233 -27.62 -11.83 6.40
C ASN A 233 -26.73 -12.85 5.69
N LEU A 234 -25.42 -12.58 5.70
CA LEU A 234 -24.42 -13.43 5.04
C LEU A 234 -24.29 -14.82 5.69
N ASP A 235 -24.51 -14.93 7.00
CA ASP A 235 -24.42 -16.21 7.71
C ASP A 235 -25.51 -17.18 7.26
N GLU A 236 -26.76 -16.72 7.08
CA GLU A 236 -27.84 -17.54 6.53
C GLU A 236 -27.55 -18.01 5.10
N LEU A 237 -26.94 -17.14 4.26
CA LEU A 237 -26.53 -17.50 2.90
C LEU A 237 -25.45 -18.59 2.93
N LYS A 238 -24.46 -18.47 3.81
CA LYS A 238 -23.38 -19.44 4.02
C LYS A 238 -23.92 -20.80 4.51
N GLU A 239 -24.80 -20.78 5.50
CA GLU A 239 -25.44 -22.00 6.00
C GLU A 239 -26.22 -22.74 4.90
N HIS A 240 -26.95 -22.00 4.07
CA HIS A 240 -27.66 -22.61 2.94
C HIS A 240 -26.70 -23.19 1.92
N TYR A 241 -25.61 -22.50 1.58
CA TYR A 241 -24.60 -23.01 0.66
C TYR A 241 -23.95 -24.30 1.18
N GLN A 242 -23.61 -24.35 2.45
CA GLN A 242 -23.00 -25.52 3.09
C GLN A 242 -23.96 -26.71 3.20
N ARG A 243 -25.26 -26.46 3.35
CA ARG A 243 -26.27 -27.50 3.40
C ARG A 243 -26.59 -28.11 2.03
N GLY A 244 -26.29 -27.40 0.96
CA GLY A 244 -26.72 -27.72 -0.40
C GLY A 244 -28.09 -27.12 -0.76
N GLY A 245 -28.33 -26.94 -2.03
CA GLY A 245 -29.53 -26.30 -2.57
C GLY A 245 -29.34 -24.90 -3.09
N LEU A 246 -28.12 -24.35 -2.99
CA LEU A 246 -27.75 -22.99 -3.45
C LEU A 246 -26.62 -23.07 -4.46
N GLY A 247 -26.87 -22.69 -5.71
CA GLY A 247 -25.86 -22.74 -6.77
C GLY A 247 -24.94 -21.53 -6.80
N ASP A 248 -23.69 -21.73 -7.19
CA ASP A 248 -22.61 -20.70 -7.29
C ASP A 248 -23.04 -19.48 -8.10
N VAL A 249 -23.76 -19.66 -9.19
CA VAL A 249 -24.22 -18.57 -10.06
C VAL A 249 -25.07 -17.55 -9.30
N LYS A 250 -25.90 -18.01 -8.36
CA LYS A 250 -26.75 -17.13 -7.56
C LYS A 250 -25.91 -16.30 -6.59
N VAL A 251 -24.95 -16.93 -5.92
CA VAL A 251 -24.01 -16.26 -5.01
C VAL A 251 -23.13 -15.26 -5.75
N LYS A 252 -22.62 -15.63 -6.94
CA LYS A 252 -21.85 -14.72 -7.81
C LYS A 252 -22.66 -13.50 -8.28
N LYS A 253 -23.93 -13.68 -8.62
CA LYS A 253 -24.81 -12.56 -8.96
C LYS A 253 -25.03 -11.63 -7.78
N PHE A 254 -25.18 -12.15 -6.59
CA PHE A 254 -25.28 -11.35 -5.37
C PHE A 254 -23.98 -10.57 -5.12
N LEU A 255 -22.81 -11.22 -5.17
CA LEU A 255 -21.52 -10.53 -5.06
C LEU A 255 -21.36 -9.45 -6.14
N ASN A 256 -21.82 -9.70 -7.37
CA ASN A 256 -21.79 -8.68 -8.41
C ASN A 256 -22.58 -7.44 -8.02
N ASN A 257 -23.78 -7.61 -7.48
CA ASN A 257 -24.61 -6.47 -7.06
C ASN A 257 -23.93 -5.69 -5.92
N VAL A 258 -23.39 -6.40 -4.91
CA VAL A 258 -22.62 -5.82 -3.79
C VAL A 258 -21.46 -4.97 -4.31
N LEU A 259 -20.61 -5.53 -5.18
CA LEU A 259 -19.45 -4.80 -5.70
C LEU A 259 -19.83 -3.69 -6.68
N GLN A 260 -20.90 -3.83 -7.46
CA GLN A 260 -21.36 -2.75 -8.35
C GLN A 260 -21.85 -1.55 -7.55
N GLU A 261 -22.53 -1.77 -6.42
CA GLU A 261 -22.98 -0.68 -5.54
C GLU A 261 -21.79 0.11 -4.96
N ASP A 262 -20.76 -0.58 -4.49
CA ASP A 262 -19.56 0.08 -3.96
C ASP A 262 -18.70 0.74 -5.07
N LEU A 263 -18.59 0.13 -6.24
CA LEU A 263 -17.75 0.62 -7.33
C LEU A 263 -18.42 1.71 -8.20
N ALA A 264 -19.75 1.76 -8.28
CA ALA A 264 -20.45 2.74 -9.12
C ALA A 264 -20.12 4.20 -8.74
N PRO A 265 -20.14 4.62 -7.47
CA PRO A 265 -19.76 5.98 -7.08
C PRO A 265 -18.29 6.27 -7.33
N ILE A 266 -17.40 5.28 -7.20
CA ILE A 266 -15.96 5.40 -7.50
C ILE A 266 -15.77 5.67 -8.99
N ARG A 267 -16.42 4.87 -9.87
CA ARG A 267 -16.37 5.08 -11.31
C ARG A 267 -16.94 6.44 -11.74
N ALA A 268 -18.02 6.90 -11.09
CA ALA A 268 -18.59 8.20 -11.37
C ALA A 268 -17.62 9.34 -11.05
N ARG A 269 -17.00 9.31 -9.85
CA ARG A 269 -15.98 10.32 -9.48
C ARG A 269 -14.76 10.27 -10.39
N ARG A 270 -14.30 9.05 -10.77
CA ARG A 270 -13.18 8.91 -11.70
C ARG A 270 -13.45 9.60 -13.03
N LYS A 271 -14.64 9.42 -13.62
CA LYS A 271 -15.05 10.10 -14.86
C LYS A 271 -15.06 11.62 -14.73
N GLU A 272 -15.34 12.16 -13.56
CA GLU A 272 -15.25 13.62 -13.35
C GLU A 272 -13.80 14.09 -13.30
N TRP A 273 -12.91 13.40 -12.57
CA TRP A 273 -11.48 13.74 -12.53
C TRP A 273 -10.79 13.57 -13.89
N GLU A 274 -11.17 12.58 -14.67
CA GLU A 274 -10.63 12.37 -16.04
C GLU A 274 -10.90 13.54 -16.99
N LYS A 275 -11.86 14.40 -16.69
CA LYS A 275 -12.15 15.60 -17.51
C LYS A 275 -11.13 16.73 -17.35
N ASP A 276 -10.38 16.73 -16.24
CA ASP A 276 -9.39 17.77 -15.92
C ASP A 276 -8.09 17.17 -15.36
N ILE A 277 -7.37 16.48 -16.21
CA ILE A 277 -6.05 15.91 -15.89
C ILE A 277 -5.04 16.97 -15.43
N PRO A 278 -4.99 18.20 -16.02
CA PRO A 278 -4.15 19.27 -15.47
C PRO A 278 -4.40 19.58 -13.99
N ALA A 279 -5.66 19.61 -13.54
CA ALA A 279 -5.98 19.84 -12.12
C ALA A 279 -5.47 18.70 -11.24
N VAL A 280 -5.50 17.44 -11.70
CA VAL A 280 -4.92 16.30 -10.97
C VAL A 280 -3.41 16.45 -10.80
N TYR A 281 -2.71 16.89 -11.85
CA TYR A 281 -1.27 17.16 -11.75
C TYR A 281 -0.94 18.35 -10.84
N GLU A 282 -1.80 19.36 -10.81
CA GLU A 282 -1.65 20.49 -9.88
C GLU A 282 -1.78 20.05 -8.42
N ILE A 283 -2.73 19.17 -8.11
CA ILE A 283 -2.87 18.55 -6.78
C ILE A 283 -1.58 17.82 -6.41
N LEU A 284 -1.05 16.97 -7.28
CA LEU A 284 0.19 16.23 -7.03
C LEU A 284 1.41 17.14 -6.88
N HIS A 285 1.49 18.20 -7.68
CA HIS A 285 2.59 19.17 -7.61
C HIS A 285 2.57 19.93 -6.28
N ASN A 286 1.42 20.48 -5.90
CA ASN A 286 1.27 21.22 -4.65
C ASN A 286 1.50 20.29 -3.44
N GLY A 287 0.97 19.06 -3.48
CA GLY A 287 1.22 18.06 -2.46
C GLY A 287 2.70 17.68 -2.34
N SER A 288 3.42 17.59 -3.48
CA SER A 288 4.86 17.31 -3.46
C SER A 288 5.66 18.45 -2.81
N ILE A 289 5.31 19.71 -3.07
CA ILE A 289 5.94 20.85 -2.41
C ILE A 289 5.73 20.82 -0.89
N GLU A 290 4.52 20.51 -0.44
CA GLU A 290 4.25 20.43 1.01
C GLU A 290 4.94 19.22 1.65
N ALA A 291 4.97 18.07 0.98
CA ALA A 291 5.68 16.89 1.43
C ALA A 291 7.19 17.13 1.51
N GLU A 292 7.80 17.79 0.51
CA GLU A 292 9.21 18.15 0.51
C GLU A 292 9.56 19.02 1.72
N LYS A 293 8.75 20.02 2.06
CA LYS A 293 8.99 20.86 3.26
C LYS A 293 9.06 20.04 4.54
N ALA A 294 8.14 19.10 4.72
CA ALA A 294 8.12 18.23 5.90
C ALA A 294 9.34 17.29 5.93
N ALA A 295 9.69 16.68 4.80
CA ALA A 295 10.84 15.80 4.66
C ALA A 295 12.17 16.58 4.88
N ALA A 296 12.30 17.78 4.33
CA ALA A 296 13.47 18.64 4.50
C ALA A 296 13.70 19.01 5.97
N GLN A 297 12.63 19.30 6.73
CA GLN A 297 12.74 19.57 8.17
C GLN A 297 13.26 18.33 8.92
N THR A 298 12.71 17.16 8.63
CA THR A 298 13.17 15.89 9.25
C THR A 298 14.61 15.58 8.88
N LEU A 299 15.01 15.78 7.62
CA LEU A 299 16.37 15.59 7.17
C LEU A 299 17.34 16.55 7.90
N ALA A 300 16.95 17.81 8.09
CA ALA A 300 17.75 18.78 8.86
C ALA A 300 17.94 18.33 10.32
N ASP A 301 16.87 17.84 10.98
CA ASP A 301 16.94 17.29 12.34
C ASP A 301 17.88 16.07 12.39
N VAL A 302 17.80 15.17 11.41
CA VAL A 302 18.67 13.99 11.27
C VAL A 302 20.15 14.40 11.11
N LYS A 303 20.44 15.33 10.21
CA LYS A 303 21.82 15.84 9.96
C LYS A 303 22.37 16.51 11.20
N ASN A 304 21.55 17.28 11.92
CA ASN A 304 21.95 17.90 13.18
C ASN A 304 22.31 16.85 14.25
N SER A 305 21.46 15.84 14.43
CA SER A 305 21.70 14.74 15.39
C SER A 305 22.94 13.91 15.05
N MET A 306 23.19 13.70 13.76
CA MET A 306 24.39 13.01 13.25
C MET A 306 25.64 13.90 13.27
N LYS A 307 25.50 15.18 13.59
CA LYS A 307 26.59 16.20 13.60
C LYS A 307 27.27 16.37 12.25
N ILE A 308 26.49 16.35 11.17
CA ILE A 308 26.95 16.55 9.79
C ILE A 308 26.38 17.84 9.16
N ASN A 309 25.90 18.75 10.01
CA ASN A 309 25.38 20.09 9.69
C ASN A 309 26.45 21.16 9.80
N TYR A 310 27.61 20.92 9.22
CA TYR A 310 28.86 21.69 9.45
C TYR A 310 28.73 23.21 9.26
N PHE A 311 27.93 23.65 8.30
CA PHE A 311 27.81 25.08 7.96
C PHE A 311 26.75 25.82 8.78
N GLU A 312 25.80 25.10 9.35
CA GLU A 312 24.76 25.60 10.23
C GLU A 312 25.20 25.59 11.71
N ASP A 313 26.26 24.86 12.05
CA ASP A 313 26.85 24.82 13.41
C ASP A 313 27.90 25.92 13.61
N HIS A 314 27.43 27.13 13.91
CA HIS A 314 28.33 28.25 14.16
C HIS A 314 29.21 28.06 15.40
N ALA A 315 28.76 27.30 16.41
CA ALA A 315 29.56 27.03 17.59
C ALA A 315 30.78 26.15 17.21
N LEU A 316 30.58 25.11 16.43
CA LEU A 316 31.63 24.24 15.93
C LEU A 316 32.72 25.03 15.19
N ILE A 317 32.32 25.92 14.28
CA ILE A 317 33.26 26.72 13.49
C ILE A 317 34.10 27.60 14.40
N THR A 318 33.48 28.23 15.40
CA THR A 318 34.16 29.10 16.37
C THR A 318 35.16 28.31 17.24
N GLU A 319 34.73 27.21 17.82
CA GLU A 319 35.55 26.34 18.65
C GLU A 319 36.77 25.80 17.88
N GLN A 320 36.56 25.34 16.64
CA GLN A 320 37.67 24.88 15.81
C GLN A 320 38.64 26.01 15.44
N ALA A 321 38.12 27.20 15.11
CA ALA A 321 38.98 28.35 14.84
C ALA A 321 39.84 28.74 16.03
N GLU A 322 39.33 28.70 17.26
CA GLU A 322 40.06 28.96 18.47
C GLU A 322 41.12 27.86 18.76
N ARG A 323 40.72 26.60 18.61
CA ARG A 323 41.63 25.45 18.81
C ARG A 323 42.85 25.51 17.90
N PHE A 324 42.66 25.76 16.59
CA PHE A 324 43.74 25.82 15.61
C PHE A 324 44.55 27.12 15.66
N LYS A 325 44.10 28.16 16.40
CA LYS A 325 44.92 29.34 16.70
C LYS A 325 45.83 29.11 17.90
N ALA A 326 45.51 28.19 18.79
CA ALA A 326 46.25 27.87 19.99
C ALA A 326 47.38 26.84 19.76
N GLU A 327 47.34 26.11 18.62
CA GLU A 327 48.42 25.26 18.13
C GLU A 327 49.42 26.05 17.27
#